data_69059eead43aaa71a673d6b35daba9a0
#
_entry.id   69059eead43aaa71a673d6b35daba9a0
#
_cell.length_a   1.000
_cell.length_b   1.000
_cell.length_c   1.000
_cell.angle_alpha   90.00
_cell.angle_beta   90.00
_cell.angle_gamma   90.00
#
_symmetry.space_group_name_H-M   'P 1'
#
loop_
_entity.id
_entity.type
_entity.pdbx_description
1 polymer ?
#
loop_
_entity_poly.entity_id
_entity_poly.type
_entity_poly.pdbx_seq_one_letter_code
_entity_poly.pdbx_strand_id
1 'polypeptide(L)'
;MGTQVSYPLTYEKIEKLENKFSIFNEEEFIGMIQEVRIEEDNIHIGRFVLNPQKTGLGFGTEALKEFIDFIFKDENIRRISLTVFDSNKRAKRVYDKLGFVVDEVIETPKLRYIMKKHR
;
A
#
# COMPACT_ATOMS: atom_id res chain seq x y z
N MET A 1 12.83 -16.57 -8.70
CA MET A 1 12.81 -15.34 -7.91
C MET A 1 12.09 -14.24 -8.63
N GLY A 2 11.33 -13.45 -7.91
CA GLY A 2 10.60 -12.36 -8.50
C GLY A 2 11.51 -11.21 -8.91
N THR A 3 10.93 -10.23 -9.57
CA THR A 3 11.62 -9.00 -9.93
C THR A 3 11.85 -8.17 -8.67
N GLN A 4 13.07 -7.73 -8.48
CA GLN A 4 13.44 -6.91 -7.34
C GLN A 4 13.88 -5.54 -7.79
N VAL A 5 13.46 -4.53 -7.05
CA VAL A 5 13.87 -3.16 -7.30
C VAL A 5 14.53 -2.66 -6.03
N SER A 6 15.76 -2.18 -6.16
CA SER A 6 16.51 -1.63 -5.04
C SER A 6 16.24 -0.13 -4.90
N TYR A 7 16.13 0.32 -3.66
CA TYR A 7 15.90 1.72 -3.34
C TYR A 7 17.03 2.27 -2.48
N PRO A 8 17.37 3.54 -2.68
CA PRO A 8 18.41 4.18 -1.86
C PRO A 8 17.94 4.58 -0.47
N LEU A 9 16.63 4.51 -0.22
CA LEU A 9 16.06 4.92 1.05
C LEU A 9 15.88 3.73 1.99
N THR A 10 15.01 3.88 2.98
CA THR A 10 14.74 2.88 4.02
C THR A 10 14.44 1.49 3.48
N TYR A 11 13.71 1.43 2.37
CA TYR A 11 13.33 0.15 1.78
C TYR A 11 14.17 -0.11 0.55
N GLU A 12 15.09 -1.06 0.67
CA GLU A 12 16.02 -1.35 -0.40
C GLU A 12 15.42 -2.13 -1.54
N LYS A 13 14.40 -2.93 -1.24
CA LYS A 13 13.85 -3.83 -2.24
C LYS A 13 12.34 -3.90 -2.17
N ILE A 14 11.74 -3.86 -3.34
CA ILE A 14 10.34 -4.20 -3.51
C ILE A 14 10.32 -5.34 -4.51
N GLU A 15 9.91 -6.52 -4.05
CA GLU A 15 9.83 -7.71 -4.87
C GLU A 15 8.41 -7.92 -5.35
N LYS A 16 8.25 -8.05 -6.66
CA LYS A 16 6.95 -8.27 -7.27
C LYS A 16 6.73 -9.74 -7.60
N LEU A 17 5.62 -10.29 -7.14
CA LEU A 17 5.19 -11.65 -7.46
C LEU A 17 3.71 -11.60 -7.85
N GLU A 18 3.43 -11.79 -9.15
CA GLU A 18 2.07 -11.76 -9.68
C GLU A 18 1.33 -10.48 -9.26
N ASN A 19 0.32 -10.61 -8.38
CA ASN A 19 -0.49 -9.48 -7.92
C ASN A 19 -0.16 -9.04 -6.50
N LYS A 20 1.09 -9.23 -6.10
CA LYS A 20 1.53 -8.81 -4.77
C LYS A 20 2.97 -8.30 -4.80
N PHE A 21 3.29 -7.45 -3.83
CA PHE A 21 4.62 -6.88 -3.66
C PHE A 21 5.08 -7.14 -2.24
N SER A 22 6.30 -7.63 -2.09
CA SER A 22 6.93 -7.79 -0.78
C SER A 22 7.95 -6.67 -0.61
N ILE A 23 7.98 -6.09 0.58
CA ILE A 23 8.85 -4.94 0.88
C ILE A 23 9.89 -5.37 1.90
N PHE A 24 11.14 -5.08 1.60
CA PHE A 24 12.28 -5.45 2.43
C PHE A 24 13.11 -4.22 2.78
N ASN A 25 13.70 -4.24 3.96
CA ASN A 25 14.70 -3.27 4.38
C ASN A 25 15.93 -4.05 4.83
N GLU A 26 17.02 -3.94 4.10
CA GLU A 26 18.26 -4.67 4.40
C GLU A 26 18.03 -6.17 4.58
N GLU A 27 17.26 -6.75 3.67
CA GLU A 27 16.90 -8.17 3.65
C GLU A 27 15.90 -8.56 4.75
N GLU A 28 15.48 -7.62 5.57
CA GLU A 28 14.48 -7.86 6.58
C GLU A 28 13.08 -7.62 5.99
N PHE A 29 12.21 -8.61 6.14
CA PHE A 29 10.85 -8.51 5.62
C PHE A 29 10.03 -7.49 6.43
N ILE A 30 9.54 -6.46 5.77
CA ILE A 30 8.76 -5.40 6.41
C ILE A 30 7.27 -5.64 6.23
N GLY A 31 6.84 -5.97 5.03
CA GLY A 31 5.43 -6.15 4.77
C GLY A 31 5.14 -6.55 3.34
N MET A 32 3.86 -6.72 3.05
CA MET A 32 3.40 -7.22 1.76
C MET A 32 2.15 -6.47 1.34
N ILE A 33 2.09 -6.14 0.07
CA ILE A 33 0.91 -5.53 -0.53
C ILE A 33 0.33 -6.56 -1.47
N GLN A 34 -0.91 -6.95 -1.23
CA GLN A 34 -1.55 -8.07 -1.91
C GLN A 34 -2.77 -7.63 -2.71
N GLU A 35 -3.17 -8.53 -3.61
CA GLU A 35 -4.36 -8.35 -4.44
C GLU A 35 -4.32 -7.05 -5.23
N VAL A 36 -3.13 -6.72 -5.73
CA VAL A 36 -2.94 -5.51 -6.51
C VAL A 36 -3.54 -5.68 -7.89
N ARG A 37 -4.39 -4.75 -8.30
CA ARG A 37 -5.00 -4.75 -9.62
C ARG A 37 -4.72 -3.46 -10.33
N ILE A 38 -4.37 -3.55 -11.59
CA ILE A 38 -4.18 -2.38 -12.44
C ILE A 38 -5.45 -2.19 -13.25
N GLU A 39 -6.08 -1.03 -13.07
CA GLU A 39 -7.34 -0.68 -13.73
C GLU A 39 -7.15 0.63 -14.47
N GLU A 40 -6.74 0.53 -15.74
CA GLU A 40 -6.40 1.70 -16.56
C GLU A 40 -5.27 2.50 -15.92
N ASP A 41 -5.56 3.70 -15.43
CA ASP A 41 -4.57 4.56 -14.78
C ASP A 41 -4.63 4.49 -13.25
N ASN A 42 -5.38 3.54 -12.71
CA ASN A 42 -5.56 3.34 -11.28
C ASN A 42 -4.97 2.00 -10.84
N ILE A 43 -4.25 2.01 -9.73
CA ILE A 43 -3.83 0.78 -9.09
C ILE A 43 -4.63 0.62 -7.81
N HIS A 44 -5.35 -0.49 -7.72
CA HIS A 44 -6.13 -0.82 -6.54
C HIS A 44 -5.38 -1.81 -5.66
N ILE A 45 -5.20 -1.45 -4.39
CA ILE A 45 -4.57 -2.30 -3.39
C ILE A 45 -5.67 -2.99 -2.61
N GLY A 46 -5.71 -4.32 -2.69
CA GLY A 46 -6.69 -5.08 -1.93
C GLY A 46 -6.32 -5.21 -0.47
N ARG A 47 -5.03 -5.32 -0.19
CA ARG A 47 -4.58 -5.63 1.16
C ARG A 47 -3.15 -5.21 1.41
N PHE A 48 -2.92 -4.60 2.58
CA PHE A 48 -1.57 -4.31 3.06
C PHE A 48 -1.37 -5.07 4.37
N VAL A 49 -0.36 -5.92 4.39
CA VAL A 49 -0.02 -6.75 5.56
C VAL A 49 1.36 -6.36 6.04
N LEU A 50 1.44 -5.88 7.27
CA LEU A 50 2.72 -5.52 7.88
C LEU A 50 3.25 -6.72 8.68
N ASN A 51 4.56 -6.92 8.64
CA ASN A 51 5.20 -7.91 9.50
C ASN A 51 4.84 -7.59 10.95
N PRO A 52 4.26 -8.55 11.71
CA PRO A 52 3.82 -8.28 13.07
C PRO A 52 4.91 -7.72 13.99
N GLN A 53 6.15 -8.08 13.75
CA GLN A 53 7.27 -7.58 14.55
C GLN A 53 7.61 -6.13 14.25
N LYS A 54 7.04 -5.57 13.18
CA LYS A 54 7.30 -4.20 12.76
C LYS A 54 6.14 -3.24 13.05
N THR A 55 5.06 -3.76 13.62
CA THR A 55 3.92 -2.90 13.95
C THR A 55 4.26 -1.95 15.10
N GLY A 56 3.69 -0.76 15.05
CA GLY A 56 3.88 0.22 16.13
C GLY A 56 5.17 1.00 16.07
N LEU A 57 6.03 0.75 15.08
CA LEU A 57 7.33 1.41 14.95
C LEU A 57 7.38 2.39 13.78
N GLY A 58 6.23 2.72 13.21
CA GLY A 58 6.18 3.62 12.06
C GLY A 58 6.50 2.98 10.72
N PHE A 59 6.84 1.70 10.71
CA PHE A 59 7.20 1.01 9.47
C PHE A 59 6.04 0.92 8.49
N GLY A 60 4.81 0.81 9.00
CA GLY A 60 3.64 0.73 8.12
C GLY A 60 3.48 1.98 7.27
N THR A 61 3.60 3.14 7.87
CA THR A 61 3.49 4.42 7.17
C THR A 61 4.64 4.58 6.18
N GLU A 62 5.85 4.27 6.62
CA GLU A 62 7.05 4.36 5.77
C GLU A 62 6.96 3.41 4.58
N ALA A 63 6.58 2.15 4.84
CA ALA A 63 6.49 1.15 3.79
C ALA A 63 5.46 1.54 2.73
N LEU A 64 4.30 2.01 3.16
CA LEU A 64 3.25 2.41 2.22
C LEU A 64 3.66 3.65 1.44
N LYS A 65 4.32 4.60 2.09
CA LYS A 65 4.83 5.79 1.41
C LYS A 65 5.81 5.43 0.32
N GLU A 66 6.76 4.55 0.61
CA GLU A 66 7.74 4.10 -0.37
C GLU A 66 7.08 3.36 -1.53
N PHE A 67 6.07 2.55 -1.23
CA PHE A 67 5.32 1.86 -2.27
C PHE A 67 4.57 2.85 -3.17
N ILE A 68 3.95 3.86 -2.59
CA ILE A 68 3.24 4.90 -3.35
C ILE A 68 4.21 5.60 -4.29
N ASP A 69 5.37 5.98 -3.79
CA ASP A 69 6.39 6.64 -4.60
C ASP A 69 6.87 5.72 -5.72
N PHE A 70 7.05 4.44 -5.42
CA PHE A 70 7.43 3.45 -6.41
C PHE A 70 6.40 3.35 -7.54
N ILE A 71 5.12 3.28 -7.18
CA ILE A 71 4.05 3.14 -8.16
C ILE A 71 3.93 4.41 -9.03
N PHE A 72 4.04 5.57 -8.42
CA PHE A 72 3.92 6.83 -9.15
C PHE A 72 5.13 7.16 -10.02
N LYS A 73 6.17 6.36 -9.98
CA LYS A 73 7.26 6.47 -10.98
C LYS A 73 6.76 6.09 -12.37
N ASP A 74 5.73 5.27 -12.44
CA ASP A 74 5.06 4.97 -13.69
C ASP A 74 4.11 6.13 -14.01
N GLU A 75 4.44 6.91 -15.02
CA GLU A 75 3.68 8.10 -15.39
C GLU A 75 2.27 7.78 -15.87
N ASN A 76 2.01 6.54 -16.25
CA ASN A 76 0.68 6.13 -16.68
C ASN A 76 -0.28 5.95 -15.52
N ILE A 77 0.25 5.81 -14.30
CA ILE A 77 -0.56 5.64 -13.11
C ILE A 77 -0.85 7.00 -12.51
N ARG A 78 -2.13 7.32 -12.39
CA ARG A 78 -2.57 8.62 -11.89
C ARG A 78 -3.21 8.55 -10.51
N ARG A 79 -3.66 7.36 -10.12
CA ARG A 79 -4.37 7.17 -8.86
C ARG A 79 -3.99 5.85 -8.22
N ILE A 80 -4.09 5.83 -6.91
CA ILE A 80 -3.99 4.59 -6.14
C ILE A 80 -5.24 4.54 -5.27
N SER A 81 -5.93 3.40 -5.27
CA SER A 81 -7.10 3.20 -4.43
C SER A 81 -6.88 2.01 -3.51
N LEU A 82 -7.60 1.99 -2.41
CA LEU A 82 -7.54 0.88 -1.46
C LEU A 82 -8.87 0.80 -0.72
N THR A 83 -9.06 -0.35 -0.06
CA THR A 83 -10.23 -0.57 0.77
C THR A 83 -9.78 -0.69 2.22
N VAL A 84 -10.49 -0.03 3.12
CA VAL A 84 -10.22 -0.13 4.56
C VAL A 84 -11.54 -0.29 5.31
N PHE A 85 -11.57 -1.25 6.23
CA PHE A 85 -12.75 -1.43 7.09
C PHE A 85 -12.79 -0.37 8.17
N ASP A 86 -14.00 0.08 8.51
CA ASP A 86 -14.19 1.07 9.57
C ASP A 86 -13.59 0.62 10.90
N SER A 87 -13.64 -0.67 11.17
CA SER A 87 -13.06 -1.23 12.39
C SER A 87 -11.54 -1.09 12.45
N ASN A 88 -10.88 -0.91 11.30
CA ASN A 88 -9.43 -0.76 11.25
C ASN A 88 -9.02 0.71 11.33
N LYS A 89 -9.21 1.29 12.51
CA LYS A 89 -8.94 2.73 12.73
C LYS A 89 -7.48 3.09 12.50
N ARG A 90 -6.58 2.17 12.85
CA ARG A 90 -5.15 2.41 12.71
C ARG A 90 -4.77 2.57 11.23
N ALA A 91 -5.23 1.64 10.40
CA ALA A 91 -4.94 1.69 8.97
C ALA A 91 -5.53 2.95 8.35
N LYS A 92 -6.77 3.28 8.71
CA LYS A 92 -7.42 4.47 8.17
C LYS A 92 -6.63 5.74 8.48
N ARG A 93 -6.08 5.84 9.70
CA ARG A 93 -5.25 6.98 10.07
C ARG A 93 -3.97 7.06 9.24
N VAL A 94 -3.35 5.92 8.97
CA VAL A 94 -2.15 5.89 8.12
C VAL A 94 -2.49 6.40 6.72
N TYR A 95 -3.60 5.94 6.17
CA TYR A 95 -4.01 6.35 4.83
C TYR A 95 -4.36 7.84 4.78
N ASP A 96 -5.10 8.34 5.77
CA ASP A 96 -5.40 9.77 5.88
C ASP A 96 -4.11 10.59 5.90
N LYS A 97 -3.14 10.15 6.68
CA LYS A 97 -1.86 10.82 6.85
C LYS A 97 -1.07 10.88 5.53
N LEU A 98 -1.20 9.86 4.71
CA LEU A 98 -0.52 9.78 3.43
C LEU A 98 -1.26 10.47 2.29
N GLY A 99 -2.40 11.09 2.58
CA GLY A 99 -3.11 11.89 1.60
C GLY A 99 -4.24 11.16 0.88
N PHE A 100 -4.62 9.98 1.34
CA PHE A 100 -5.79 9.30 0.81
C PHE A 100 -7.05 9.95 1.34
N VAL A 101 -8.06 10.04 0.51
CA VAL A 101 -9.37 10.57 0.90
C VAL A 101 -10.45 9.55 0.61
N VAL A 102 -11.51 9.57 1.40
CA VAL A 102 -12.64 8.67 1.20
C VAL A 102 -13.36 9.06 -0.09
N ASP A 103 -13.49 8.10 -0.98
CA ASP A 103 -14.18 8.25 -2.26
C ASP A 103 -15.54 7.58 -2.23
N GLU A 104 -15.65 6.46 -1.53
CA GLU A 104 -16.88 5.68 -1.48
C GLU A 104 -17.03 5.02 -0.12
N VAL A 105 -18.27 4.97 0.36
CA VAL A 105 -18.62 4.32 1.62
C VAL A 105 -19.51 3.11 1.29
N ILE A 106 -19.11 1.94 1.76
CA ILE A 106 -19.87 0.70 1.55
C ILE A 106 -20.30 0.18 2.92
N GLU A 107 -21.60 0.15 3.15
CA GLU A 107 -22.13 -0.16 4.48
C GLU A 107 -22.32 -1.65 4.76
N THR A 108 -22.55 -2.45 3.73
CA THR A 108 -22.86 -3.87 3.90
C THR A 108 -21.86 -4.76 3.14
N PRO A 109 -21.55 -5.94 3.62
CA PRO A 109 -21.94 -6.53 4.91
C PRO A 109 -21.26 -5.89 6.11
N LYS A 110 -20.14 -5.18 5.90
CA LYS A 110 -19.42 -4.46 6.94
C LYS A 110 -19.08 -3.08 6.42
N LEU A 111 -19.18 -2.09 7.28
CA LEU A 111 -18.83 -0.72 6.95
C LEU A 111 -17.35 -0.64 6.55
N ARG A 112 -17.12 -0.15 5.35
CA ARG A 112 -15.77 0.03 4.81
C ARG A 112 -15.73 1.20 3.85
N TYR A 113 -14.52 1.66 3.60
CA TYR A 113 -14.30 2.82 2.75
C TYR A 113 -13.38 2.46 1.60
N ILE A 114 -13.68 3.01 0.42
CA ILE A 114 -12.71 3.00 -0.66
C ILE A 114 -12.06 4.37 -0.61
N MET A 115 -10.76 4.39 -0.44
CA MET A 115 -10.00 5.63 -0.37
C MET A 115 -9.10 5.75 -1.59
N LYS A 116 -8.86 6.96 -2.02
CA LYS A 116 -8.05 7.24 -3.20
C LYS A 116 -7.03 8.32 -2.93
N LYS A 117 -5.88 8.16 -3.56
CA LYS A 117 -4.84 9.17 -3.60
C LYS A 117 -4.51 9.45 -5.06
N HIS A 118 -4.59 10.71 -5.45
CA HIS A 118 -4.21 11.16 -6.79
C HIS A 118 -2.73 11.53 -6.84
N ARG A 119 -2.17 11.37 -8.02
CA ARG A 119 -0.80 11.79 -8.28
C ARG A 119 -0.58 13.25 -7.93
#